data_3142c3242c641dc00dbc523e0fed9857
#
_entry.id   3142c3242c641dc00dbc523e0fed9857
#
_cell.length_a   1.000
_cell.length_b   1.000
_cell.length_c   1.000
_cell.angle_alpha   90.00
_cell.angle_beta   90.00
_cell.angle_gamma   90.00
#
_symmetry.space_group_name_H-M   'P 1'
#
loop_
_entity.id
_entity.type
_entity.pdbx_description
1 polymer ?
#
loop_
_entity_poly.entity_id
_entity_poly.type
_entity_poly.pdbx_seq_one_letter_code
_entity_poly.pdbx_strand_id
1 'polypeptide(L)'
;MWVTCLLLLPTVWGGTELLKNADFENSHFSSSDWFPVSGTIAATSDAYHGHTAAKITKRYHDYGGLEQYVTVKGGHRYYFRAHVKLLNYAPGKDKQTVIVGLAAKERSSGKTNYLTFGVTPYMQTNQWHIIGGDTKITNVDISEARLYIRPDDQSVDFIVDYASLQEVPPLSGFPGDANKRIDTIRKGELTIRLDDHSVEPSGLSVEVQETSGLFAFGSAVNAGAFVTPSFKGYQDYFFQNFNWAVIENDLKWASMEKQRGHIDYNTAMKAIDALRKHGVKVRGHNIFWESSSPAWVDHLSGQALRQAMEKRLTDVVGHYKGKLLHWDVDNEALSGDTLVRHSGDRNITMWMFREAHKIDPNVQLFLNDHQIVNYNKHTVALEDQAVYFKAAGVPVEGIGIQSHLHHPIDLAVVKARLDEVARAGLPIWITELTVEGVSEKDKPQMFDDLLRLYFSHPAVQGVMLWGFWSQRMSRPESALCTGSGCTVNDSGRRVSHLLQTEWRTHETHNIRKGQTVRIRGFKGNYKLRVKHNGHVIHEESFYLGYKGADLKVSLTGSNSSPHVSQILVG
;
A
#
# COMPACT_ATOMS: atom_id res chain seq x y z
N MET A 1 4.93 14.83 14.91
CA MET A 1 6.35 14.42 15.06
C MET A 1 6.41 12.91 14.84
N TRP A 2 6.69 12.51 13.59
CA TRP A 2 6.74 11.12 13.15
C TRP A 2 8.07 10.52 13.59
N VAL A 3 8.03 9.52 14.45
CA VAL A 3 9.21 8.71 14.75
C VAL A 3 9.41 7.82 13.54
N THR A 4 10.38 8.18 12.70
CA THR A 4 10.91 7.33 11.64
C THR A 4 11.63 6.17 12.33
N CYS A 5 10.90 5.11 12.63
CA CYS A 5 11.50 3.82 12.92
C CYS A 5 12.01 3.30 11.57
N LEU A 6 13.25 3.62 11.23
CA LEU A 6 14.01 2.91 10.21
C LEU A 6 14.18 1.47 10.73
N LEU A 7 13.17 0.64 10.51
CA LEU A 7 13.36 -0.80 10.54
C LEU A 7 14.27 -1.09 9.34
N LEU A 8 15.52 -1.43 9.63
CA LEU A 8 16.37 -2.17 8.69
C LEU A 8 15.57 -3.41 8.30
N LEU A 9 14.85 -3.32 7.17
CA LEU A 9 14.23 -4.49 6.58
C LEU A 9 15.38 -5.45 6.27
N PRO A 10 15.37 -6.68 6.78
CA PRO A 10 16.38 -7.68 6.44
C PRO A 10 16.41 -7.85 4.92
N THR A 11 17.53 -8.30 4.39
CA THR A 11 17.69 -8.72 2.99
C THR A 11 16.43 -9.45 2.56
N VAL A 12 15.69 -8.90 1.60
CA VAL A 12 14.24 -9.12 1.39
C VAL A 12 13.85 -10.58 1.32
N TRP A 13 14.76 -11.47 0.95
CA TRP A 13 14.36 -12.85 0.66
C TRP A 13 15.14 -13.89 1.46
N GLY A 14 16.28 -13.59 2.06
CA GLY A 14 17.09 -14.58 2.80
C GLY A 14 17.45 -15.84 1.97
N GLY A 15 17.18 -15.80 0.67
CA GLY A 15 17.43 -16.86 -0.28
C GLY A 15 18.86 -16.89 -0.80
N THR A 16 19.26 -17.99 -1.39
CA THR A 16 20.56 -18.09 -2.07
C THR A 16 20.56 -17.21 -3.32
N GLU A 17 21.61 -16.39 -3.50
CA GLU A 17 21.83 -15.65 -4.75
C GLU A 17 22.15 -16.62 -5.88
N LEU A 18 21.44 -16.49 -7.01
CA LEU A 18 21.59 -17.38 -8.18
C LEU A 18 22.47 -16.77 -9.28
N LEU A 19 22.76 -15.47 -9.21
CA LEU A 19 23.64 -14.80 -10.15
C LEU A 19 25.10 -14.95 -9.74
N LYS A 20 25.96 -15.04 -10.74
CA LYS A 20 27.39 -14.87 -10.59
C LYS A 20 27.75 -13.42 -10.84
N ASN A 21 28.76 -12.91 -10.11
CA ASN A 21 29.16 -11.50 -10.22
C ASN A 21 27.95 -10.54 -10.16
N ALA A 22 27.08 -10.75 -9.18
CA ALA A 22 25.83 -10.04 -9.03
C ALA A 22 26.02 -8.53 -8.69
N ASP A 23 27.14 -8.23 -8.05
CA ASP A 23 27.59 -6.87 -7.69
C ASP A 23 28.44 -6.20 -8.78
N PHE A 24 28.76 -6.90 -9.89
CA PHE A 24 29.57 -6.44 -11.01
C PHE A 24 31.01 -6.03 -10.67
N GLU A 25 31.51 -6.29 -9.46
CA GLU A 25 32.83 -5.89 -9.02
C GLU A 25 33.98 -6.66 -9.70
N ASN A 26 33.71 -7.85 -10.29
CA ASN A 26 34.61 -8.47 -11.23
C ASN A 26 34.46 -7.84 -12.63
N SER A 27 35.41 -6.99 -13.00
CA SER A 27 35.42 -6.26 -14.28
C SER A 27 35.69 -7.11 -15.52
N HIS A 28 36.02 -8.40 -15.36
CA HIS A 28 36.25 -9.34 -16.46
C HIS A 28 34.99 -10.13 -16.77
N PHE A 29 34.16 -9.56 -17.62
CA PHE A 29 32.92 -10.16 -18.06
C PHE A 29 33.16 -11.29 -19.07
N SER A 30 32.44 -12.41 -18.91
CA SER A 30 32.60 -13.61 -19.71
C SER A 30 31.30 -14.38 -19.87
N SER A 31 31.28 -15.37 -20.76
CA SER A 31 30.12 -16.26 -20.93
C SER A 31 29.81 -17.13 -19.69
N SER A 32 30.72 -17.18 -18.71
CA SER A 32 30.50 -17.88 -17.44
C SER A 32 29.75 -17.06 -16.40
N ASP A 33 29.61 -15.75 -16.59
CA ASP A 33 28.88 -14.80 -15.76
C ASP A 33 28.00 -13.90 -16.63
N TRP A 34 28.41 -12.67 -16.91
CA TRP A 34 27.66 -11.74 -17.74
C TRP A 34 28.25 -11.60 -19.14
N PHE A 35 27.41 -11.68 -20.16
CA PHE A 35 27.83 -11.54 -21.56
C PHE A 35 26.84 -10.71 -22.37
N PRO A 36 27.34 -9.98 -23.40
CA PRO A 36 26.48 -9.20 -24.28
C PRO A 36 25.87 -10.11 -25.36
N VAL A 37 24.64 -9.83 -25.73
CA VAL A 37 23.99 -10.36 -26.92
C VAL A 37 23.76 -9.23 -27.89
N SER A 38 24.21 -9.40 -29.14
CA SER A 38 24.06 -8.38 -30.22
C SER A 38 24.51 -6.98 -29.78
N GLY A 39 25.67 -6.90 -29.15
CA GLY A 39 26.26 -5.66 -28.64
C GLY A 39 27.64 -5.88 -28.04
N THR A 40 28.16 -4.89 -27.33
CA THR A 40 29.43 -4.96 -26.60
C THR A 40 29.24 -4.67 -25.12
N ILE A 41 30.05 -5.34 -24.28
CA ILE A 41 30.11 -5.09 -22.84
C ILE A 41 31.48 -4.55 -22.45
N ALA A 42 31.54 -3.60 -21.55
CA ALA A 42 32.77 -3.08 -20.95
C ALA A 42 32.52 -2.71 -19.48
N ALA A 43 33.57 -2.82 -18.67
CA ALA A 43 33.54 -2.29 -17.31
C ALA A 43 33.52 -0.74 -17.33
N THR A 44 32.82 -0.17 -16.37
CA THR A 44 32.79 1.30 -16.16
C THR A 44 32.83 1.60 -14.66
N SER A 45 33.45 2.74 -14.31
CA SER A 45 33.43 3.26 -12.94
C SER A 45 32.17 4.09 -12.61
N ASP A 46 31.27 4.28 -13.58
CA ASP A 46 29.95 4.86 -13.34
C ASP A 46 29.06 3.75 -12.75
N ALA A 47 29.22 3.50 -11.44
CA ALA A 47 28.59 2.43 -10.69
C ALA A 47 27.49 2.98 -9.76
N TYR A 48 26.47 2.20 -9.49
CA TYR A 48 25.46 2.46 -8.47
C TYR A 48 25.98 2.09 -7.09
N HIS A 49 26.64 0.94 -7.01
CA HIS A 49 27.23 0.40 -5.77
C HIS A 49 28.66 -0.06 -6.05
N GLY A 50 29.57 0.09 -5.06
CA GLY A 50 30.97 -0.32 -5.23
C GLY A 50 31.74 0.55 -6.21
N HIS A 51 32.51 -0.09 -7.10
CA HIS A 51 33.46 0.59 -7.98
C HIS A 51 33.28 0.27 -9.47
N THR A 52 32.56 -0.80 -9.80
CA THR A 52 32.47 -1.30 -11.18
C THR A 52 31.03 -1.67 -11.54
N ALA A 53 30.63 -1.30 -12.74
CA ALA A 53 29.36 -1.67 -13.36
C ALA A 53 29.56 -2.18 -14.80
N ALA A 54 28.57 -2.82 -15.38
CA ALA A 54 28.58 -3.28 -16.78
C ALA A 54 27.93 -2.25 -17.70
N LYS A 55 28.70 -1.72 -18.66
CA LYS A 55 28.23 -0.82 -19.71
C LYS A 55 28.00 -1.58 -21.01
N ILE A 56 26.78 -1.51 -21.56
CA ILE A 56 26.35 -2.17 -22.78
C ILE A 56 26.12 -1.12 -23.87
N THR A 57 26.80 -1.31 -25.01
CA THR A 57 26.77 -0.34 -26.13
C THR A 57 26.77 -1.06 -27.47
N LYS A 58 26.58 -0.29 -28.57
CA LYS A 58 26.64 -0.80 -29.94
C LYS A 58 25.72 -1.98 -30.20
N ARG A 59 24.54 -1.96 -29.62
CA ARG A 59 23.51 -2.95 -29.88
C ARG A 59 23.05 -2.81 -31.34
N TYR A 60 22.84 -3.93 -32.02
CA TYR A 60 22.43 -3.95 -33.42
C TYR A 60 21.16 -4.76 -33.69
N HIS A 61 20.49 -5.22 -32.59
CA HIS A 61 19.16 -5.81 -32.61
C HIS A 61 18.39 -5.40 -31.35
N ASP A 62 17.08 -5.24 -31.44
CA ASP A 62 16.21 -4.88 -30.30
C ASP A 62 16.21 -5.97 -29.21
N TYR A 63 16.44 -7.23 -29.59
CA TYR A 63 16.61 -8.31 -28.61
C TYR A 63 18.00 -8.35 -27.97
N GLY A 64 18.95 -7.57 -28.44
CA GLY A 64 20.29 -7.48 -27.87
C GLY A 64 20.27 -6.87 -26.45
N GLY A 65 21.18 -7.30 -25.60
CA GLY A 65 21.26 -6.81 -24.23
C GLY A 65 22.35 -7.50 -23.42
N LEU A 66 22.15 -7.53 -22.11
CA LEU A 66 23.00 -8.22 -21.14
C LEU A 66 22.33 -9.52 -20.72
N GLU A 67 23.05 -10.64 -20.75
CA GLU A 67 22.51 -11.94 -20.37
C GLU A 67 23.43 -12.71 -19.40
N GLN A 68 22.81 -13.60 -18.62
CA GLN A 68 23.50 -14.59 -17.81
C GLN A 68 22.74 -15.91 -17.81
N TYR A 69 23.47 -17.04 -17.95
CA TYR A 69 22.91 -18.37 -17.71
C TYR A 69 22.65 -18.59 -16.22
N VAL A 70 21.45 -19.05 -15.89
CA VAL A 70 21.02 -19.26 -14.51
C VAL A 70 20.41 -20.65 -14.33
N THR A 71 20.51 -21.20 -13.12
CA THR A 71 19.88 -22.47 -12.79
C THR A 71 18.56 -22.23 -12.07
N VAL A 72 17.47 -22.67 -12.69
CA VAL A 72 16.11 -22.50 -12.16
C VAL A 72 15.33 -23.81 -12.28
N LYS A 73 14.27 -23.95 -11.48
CA LYS A 73 13.41 -25.14 -11.43
C LYS A 73 12.02 -24.84 -11.94
N GLY A 74 11.44 -25.75 -12.69
CA GLY A 74 10.05 -25.69 -13.11
C GLY A 74 9.08 -25.69 -11.91
N GLY A 75 7.99 -24.95 -12.01
CA GLY A 75 7.00 -24.78 -10.96
C GLY A 75 7.35 -23.76 -9.89
N HIS A 76 8.61 -23.33 -9.81
CA HIS A 76 9.09 -22.36 -8.82
C HIS A 76 8.92 -20.93 -9.31
N ARG A 77 8.88 -19.99 -8.37
CA ARG A 77 8.81 -18.55 -8.63
C ARG A 77 10.13 -17.91 -8.25
N TYR A 78 10.59 -16.99 -9.08
CA TYR A 78 11.84 -16.26 -8.91
C TYR A 78 11.56 -14.77 -8.91
N TYR A 79 12.36 -14.05 -8.15
CA TYR A 79 12.36 -12.62 -8.06
C TYR A 79 13.70 -12.08 -8.55
N PHE A 80 13.66 -11.11 -9.46
CA PHE A 80 14.83 -10.42 -9.98
C PHE A 80 14.78 -8.93 -9.67
N ARG A 81 15.92 -8.35 -9.40
CA ARG A 81 16.11 -6.91 -9.21
C ARG A 81 17.48 -6.51 -9.71
N ALA A 82 17.61 -5.31 -10.31
CA ALA A 82 18.88 -4.68 -10.66
C ALA A 82 18.71 -3.16 -10.72
N HIS A 83 19.85 -2.45 -10.80
CA HIS A 83 19.88 -1.02 -11.08
C HIS A 83 20.35 -0.81 -12.52
N VAL A 84 19.66 0.06 -13.24
CA VAL A 84 19.95 0.39 -14.63
C VAL A 84 19.99 1.91 -14.82
N LYS A 85 20.99 2.37 -15.58
CA LYS A 85 21.10 3.75 -16.04
C LYS A 85 21.09 3.78 -17.57
N LEU A 86 20.12 4.46 -18.15
CA LEU A 86 20.07 4.71 -19.59
C LEU A 86 21.00 5.88 -19.93
N LEU A 87 21.80 5.75 -21.00
CA LEU A 87 22.74 6.78 -21.43
C LEU A 87 22.13 7.72 -22.47
N ASN A 88 21.14 7.26 -23.21
CA ASN A 88 20.39 8.02 -24.21
C ASN A 88 18.97 7.49 -24.36
N TYR A 89 18.11 8.26 -25.01
CA TYR A 89 16.83 7.80 -25.52
C TYR A 89 16.96 7.32 -26.96
N ALA A 90 16.05 6.47 -27.40
CA ALA A 90 15.89 6.15 -28.80
C ALA A 90 15.50 7.42 -29.59
N PRO A 91 15.96 7.57 -30.85
CA PRO A 91 15.65 8.74 -31.65
C PRO A 91 14.15 9.00 -31.79
N GLY A 92 13.73 10.24 -31.50
CA GLY A 92 12.34 10.66 -31.57
C GLY A 92 11.44 10.12 -30.44
N LYS A 93 12.00 9.36 -29.49
CA LYS A 93 11.29 8.91 -28.29
C LYS A 93 11.59 9.81 -27.10
N ASP A 94 10.59 10.01 -26.29
CA ASP A 94 10.67 10.82 -25.06
C ASP A 94 10.53 9.94 -23.80
N LYS A 95 10.29 8.66 -23.97
CA LYS A 95 10.22 7.66 -22.91
C LYS A 95 10.96 6.40 -23.36
N GLN A 96 11.48 5.66 -22.41
CA GLN A 96 12.19 4.41 -22.67
C GLN A 96 11.78 3.36 -21.63
N THR A 97 11.60 2.15 -22.12
CA THR A 97 11.27 0.98 -21.30
C THR A 97 12.44 0.03 -21.26
N VAL A 98 12.74 -0.54 -20.11
CA VAL A 98 13.67 -1.66 -19.97
C VAL A 98 12.87 -2.92 -19.64
N ILE A 99 13.17 -3.98 -20.37
CA ILE A 99 12.57 -5.30 -20.23
C ILE A 99 13.55 -6.20 -19.49
N VAL A 100 13.08 -6.86 -18.44
CA VAL A 100 13.81 -7.95 -17.78
C VAL A 100 13.02 -9.23 -17.94
N GLY A 101 13.68 -10.28 -18.41
CA GLY A 101 13.01 -11.53 -18.63
C GLY A 101 13.90 -12.75 -18.44
N LEU A 102 13.27 -13.91 -18.50
CA LEU A 102 13.89 -15.22 -18.44
C LEU A 102 13.49 -16.04 -19.67
N ALA A 103 14.46 -16.46 -20.45
CA ALA A 103 14.27 -17.44 -21.51
C ALA A 103 14.52 -18.84 -20.92
N ALA A 104 13.47 -19.62 -20.72
CA ALA A 104 13.53 -20.96 -20.12
C ALA A 104 13.21 -22.04 -21.18
N LYS A 105 14.16 -22.92 -21.46
CA LYS A 105 14.05 -24.00 -22.46
C LYS A 105 13.60 -25.28 -21.80
N GLU A 106 12.49 -25.82 -22.23
CA GLU A 106 11.97 -27.12 -21.78
C GLU A 106 12.84 -28.27 -22.30
N ARG A 107 13.18 -29.20 -21.42
CA ARG A 107 13.98 -30.35 -21.79
C ARG A 107 13.24 -31.29 -22.74
N SER A 108 11.95 -31.51 -22.49
CA SER A 108 11.16 -32.50 -23.23
C SER A 108 10.80 -32.06 -24.66
N SER A 109 10.44 -30.80 -24.82
CA SER A 109 9.97 -30.25 -26.10
C SER A 109 11.02 -29.45 -26.87
N GLY A 110 12.10 -29.02 -26.19
CA GLY A 110 13.07 -28.07 -26.74
C GLY A 110 12.53 -26.65 -26.93
N LYS A 111 11.27 -26.41 -26.56
CA LYS A 111 10.62 -25.09 -26.67
C LYS A 111 11.21 -24.13 -25.65
N THR A 112 11.49 -22.90 -26.07
CA THR A 112 11.87 -21.82 -25.17
C THR A 112 10.67 -20.95 -24.85
N ASN A 113 10.36 -20.80 -23.56
CA ASN A 113 9.37 -19.90 -23.04
C ASN A 113 10.04 -18.60 -22.58
N TYR A 114 9.55 -17.46 -23.06
CA TYR A 114 10.02 -16.13 -22.66
C TYR A 114 9.07 -15.58 -21.57
N LEU A 115 9.60 -15.43 -20.37
CA LEU A 115 8.88 -14.99 -19.19
C LEU A 115 9.38 -13.59 -18.82
N THR A 116 8.47 -12.66 -18.50
CA THR A 116 8.83 -11.31 -18.06
C THR A 116 8.78 -11.24 -16.54
N PHE A 117 9.79 -10.63 -15.92
CA PHE A 117 9.80 -10.33 -14.49
C PHE A 117 8.95 -9.10 -14.15
N GLY A 118 9.12 -8.03 -14.90
CA GLY A 118 8.39 -6.78 -14.75
C GLY A 118 8.80 -5.77 -15.81
N VAL A 119 8.17 -4.60 -15.75
CA VAL A 119 8.42 -3.50 -16.67
C VAL A 119 8.58 -2.22 -15.87
N THR A 120 9.65 -1.47 -16.10
CA THR A 120 9.83 -0.12 -15.58
C THR A 120 9.65 0.86 -16.73
N PRO A 121 8.49 1.53 -16.84
CA PRO A 121 8.20 2.50 -17.89
C PRO A 121 8.81 3.88 -17.53
N TYR A 122 8.88 4.77 -18.50
CA TYR A 122 9.22 6.20 -18.32
C TYR A 122 10.57 6.47 -17.66
N MET A 123 11.57 5.60 -17.85
CA MET A 123 12.90 5.78 -17.27
C MET A 123 13.56 7.07 -17.82
N GLN A 124 14.19 7.81 -16.92
CA GLN A 124 14.97 8.99 -17.26
C GLN A 124 16.40 8.59 -17.65
N THR A 125 17.00 9.31 -18.62
CA THR A 125 18.42 9.11 -18.96
C THR A 125 19.33 9.70 -17.88
N ASN A 126 20.52 9.11 -17.73
CA ASN A 126 21.55 9.53 -16.77
C ASN A 126 21.11 9.50 -15.31
N GLN A 127 20.09 8.70 -15.01
CA GLN A 127 19.60 8.42 -13.66
C GLN A 127 19.60 6.91 -13.42
N TRP A 128 19.92 6.50 -12.19
CA TRP A 128 19.78 5.11 -11.78
C TRP A 128 18.32 4.80 -11.47
N HIS A 129 17.80 3.76 -12.07
CA HIS A 129 16.46 3.24 -11.88
C HIS A 129 16.50 1.80 -11.43
N ILE A 130 15.49 1.40 -10.67
CA ILE A 130 15.31 0.02 -10.24
C ILE A 130 14.46 -0.70 -11.28
N ILE A 131 14.91 -1.89 -11.69
CA ILE A 131 14.18 -2.74 -12.62
C ILE A 131 14.02 -4.15 -12.05
N GLY A 132 13.00 -4.86 -12.46
CA GLY A 132 12.80 -6.26 -12.06
C GLY A 132 11.33 -6.60 -11.78
N GLY A 133 11.14 -7.56 -10.89
CA GLY A 133 9.87 -8.14 -10.47
C GLY A 133 9.98 -9.65 -10.28
N ASP A 134 8.84 -10.34 -10.30
CA ASP A 134 8.80 -11.78 -10.11
C ASP A 134 8.20 -12.52 -11.31
N THR A 135 8.61 -13.77 -11.51
CA THR A 135 7.99 -14.64 -12.51
C THR A 135 7.92 -16.08 -12.02
N LYS A 136 6.87 -16.80 -12.41
CA LYS A 136 6.72 -18.23 -12.13
C LYS A 136 7.07 -19.03 -13.37
N ILE A 137 8.00 -19.98 -13.22
CA ILE A 137 8.36 -20.90 -14.29
C ILE A 137 7.28 -21.97 -14.41
N THR A 138 6.89 -22.30 -15.62
CA THR A 138 5.98 -23.42 -15.90
C THR A 138 6.51 -24.69 -15.24
N ASN A 139 5.62 -25.52 -14.70
CA ASN A 139 6.01 -26.76 -14.01
C ASN A 139 6.42 -27.84 -15.01
N VAL A 140 7.61 -27.67 -15.61
CA VAL A 140 8.24 -28.56 -16.56
C VAL A 140 9.75 -28.65 -16.26
N ASP A 141 10.41 -29.74 -16.70
CA ASP A 141 11.87 -29.85 -16.55
C ASP A 141 12.58 -28.85 -17.49
N ILE A 142 13.45 -28.00 -16.92
CA ILE A 142 14.20 -26.98 -17.64
C ILE A 142 15.59 -27.48 -17.96
N SER A 143 15.95 -27.43 -19.25
CA SER A 143 17.28 -27.82 -19.72
C SER A 143 18.28 -26.66 -19.71
N GLU A 144 17.81 -25.44 -19.93
CA GLU A 144 18.61 -24.23 -19.98
C GLU A 144 17.73 -23.03 -19.60
N ALA A 145 18.28 -22.08 -18.86
CA ALA A 145 17.62 -20.81 -18.62
C ALA A 145 18.60 -19.64 -18.72
N ARG A 146 18.17 -18.54 -19.32
CA ARG A 146 18.93 -17.31 -19.47
C ARG A 146 18.13 -16.11 -18.99
N LEU A 147 18.67 -15.40 -18.01
CA LEU A 147 18.21 -14.08 -17.62
C LEU A 147 18.68 -13.06 -18.67
N TYR A 148 17.82 -12.12 -19.06
CA TYR A 148 18.19 -11.05 -19.96
C TYR A 148 17.66 -9.69 -19.51
N ILE A 149 18.47 -8.64 -19.73
CA ILE A 149 18.16 -7.23 -19.47
C ILE A 149 18.38 -6.45 -20.75
N ARG A 150 17.36 -5.73 -21.22
CA ARG A 150 17.46 -4.94 -22.43
C ARG A 150 16.48 -3.77 -22.49
N PRO A 151 16.89 -2.59 -23.00
CA PRO A 151 15.95 -1.59 -23.48
C PRO A 151 15.17 -2.12 -24.69
N ASP A 152 13.96 -1.59 -24.90
CA ASP A 152 13.05 -1.98 -26.01
C ASP A 152 13.48 -1.48 -27.39
N ASP A 153 14.57 -0.71 -27.49
CA ASP A 153 15.13 -0.18 -28.73
C ASP A 153 16.66 -0.38 -28.77
N GLN A 154 17.20 -0.88 -29.87
CA GLN A 154 18.62 -1.21 -30.04
C GLN A 154 19.57 0.00 -29.96
N SER A 155 19.09 1.21 -30.24
CA SER A 155 19.91 2.45 -30.25
C SER A 155 20.19 2.96 -28.83
N VAL A 156 19.61 2.35 -27.80
CA VAL A 156 19.75 2.78 -26.40
C VAL A 156 20.93 2.06 -25.74
N ASP A 157 21.94 2.82 -25.37
CA ASP A 157 23.07 2.37 -24.55
C ASP A 157 22.69 2.44 -23.06
N PHE A 158 23.18 1.50 -22.24
CA PHE A 158 22.82 1.44 -20.83
C PHE A 158 23.91 0.85 -19.95
N ILE A 159 23.80 1.10 -18.66
CA ILE A 159 24.67 0.53 -17.61
C ILE A 159 23.80 -0.30 -16.68
N VAL A 160 24.30 -1.45 -16.25
CA VAL A 160 23.66 -2.33 -15.24
C VAL A 160 24.59 -2.49 -14.07
N ASP A 161 24.02 -2.47 -12.87
CA ASP A 161 24.75 -2.70 -11.63
C ASP A 161 23.87 -3.30 -10.54
N TYR A 162 24.49 -3.93 -9.54
CA TYR A 162 23.90 -4.42 -8.30
C TYR A 162 22.61 -5.21 -8.53
N ALA A 163 22.75 -6.37 -9.17
CA ALA A 163 21.66 -7.29 -9.50
C ALA A 163 21.47 -8.40 -8.44
N SER A 164 20.28 -8.98 -8.40
CA SER A 164 19.96 -10.16 -7.58
C SER A 164 18.87 -10.98 -8.24
N LEU A 165 19.02 -12.31 -8.22
CA LEU A 165 18.01 -13.28 -8.61
C LEU A 165 17.87 -14.32 -7.52
N GLN A 166 16.70 -14.41 -6.90
CA GLN A 166 16.44 -15.34 -5.80
C GLN A 166 15.12 -16.06 -6.00
N GLU A 167 14.99 -17.25 -5.41
CA GLU A 167 13.72 -17.96 -5.36
C GLU A 167 12.80 -17.30 -4.32
N VAL A 168 11.52 -17.11 -4.67
CA VAL A 168 10.51 -16.61 -3.73
C VAL A 168 10.17 -17.72 -2.74
N PRO A 169 10.44 -17.53 -1.44
CA PRO A 169 10.20 -18.57 -0.45
C PRO A 169 8.69 -18.78 -0.24
N PRO A 170 8.27 -19.98 0.13
CA PRO A 170 6.89 -20.23 0.51
C PRO A 170 6.53 -19.45 1.79
N LEU A 171 5.27 -19.09 1.94
CA LEU A 171 4.74 -18.44 3.14
C LEU A 171 4.51 -19.49 4.25
N SER A 172 5.61 -19.95 4.86
CA SER A 172 5.55 -20.89 5.99
C SER A 172 5.13 -20.17 7.28
N GLY A 173 4.49 -20.90 8.19
CA GLY A 173 4.08 -20.38 9.51
C GLY A 173 2.88 -19.43 9.51
N PHE A 174 2.30 -19.11 8.36
CA PHE A 174 1.07 -18.32 8.27
C PHE A 174 -0.16 -19.19 8.65
N PRO A 175 -1.14 -18.66 9.43
CA PRO A 175 -1.24 -17.29 9.93
C PRO A 175 -0.53 -17.02 11.27
N GLY A 176 0.07 -18.02 11.91
CA GLY A 176 0.68 -17.90 13.23
C GLY A 176 1.73 -16.79 13.34
N ASP A 177 2.63 -16.70 12.35
CA ASP A 177 3.68 -15.67 12.34
C ASP A 177 3.12 -14.27 12.03
N ALA A 178 2.03 -14.18 11.27
CA ALA A 178 1.29 -12.94 11.08
C ALA A 178 0.70 -12.46 12.42
N ASN A 179 0.08 -13.35 13.18
CA ASN A 179 -0.50 -13.03 14.49
C ASN A 179 0.55 -12.54 15.50
N LYS A 180 1.73 -13.18 15.55
CA LYS A 180 2.86 -12.72 16.38
C LYS A 180 3.31 -11.30 16.00
N ARG A 181 3.40 -11.01 14.69
CA ARG A 181 3.75 -9.65 14.21
C ARG A 181 2.66 -8.65 14.58
N ILE A 182 1.38 -8.98 14.39
CA ILE A 182 0.25 -8.12 14.81
C ILE A 182 0.37 -7.80 16.30
N ASP A 183 0.58 -8.80 17.15
CA ASP A 183 0.77 -8.58 18.59
C ASP A 183 1.93 -7.62 18.87
N THR A 184 3.05 -7.79 18.19
CA THR A 184 4.25 -6.98 18.38
C THR A 184 4.07 -5.54 17.91
N ILE A 185 3.54 -5.33 16.67
CA ILE A 185 3.55 -4.01 16.03
C ILE A 185 2.24 -3.22 16.23
N ARG A 186 1.11 -3.91 16.49
CA ARG A 186 -0.21 -3.24 16.58
C ARG A 186 -0.69 -3.03 18.00
N LYS A 187 -0.15 -3.76 18.98
CA LYS A 187 -0.49 -3.59 20.39
C LYS A 187 0.55 -2.77 21.15
N GLY A 188 0.11 -2.17 22.24
CA GLY A 188 0.91 -1.45 23.23
C GLY A 188 0.67 -1.98 24.63
N GLU A 189 1.61 -1.69 25.54
CA GLU A 189 1.47 -2.01 26.96
C GLU A 189 0.57 -0.96 27.64
N LEU A 190 -0.43 -1.41 28.36
CA LEU A 190 -1.27 -0.60 29.23
C LEU A 190 -1.12 -1.11 30.66
N THR A 191 -0.76 -0.24 31.57
CA THR A 191 -0.75 -0.54 33.00
C THR A 191 -1.79 0.30 33.73
N ILE A 192 -2.49 -0.33 34.69
CA ILE A 192 -3.48 0.34 35.53
C ILE A 192 -3.20 -0.04 36.98
N ARG A 193 -3.10 0.95 37.86
CA ARG A 193 -2.89 0.75 39.28
C ARG A 193 -3.77 1.66 40.14
N LEU A 194 -4.15 1.17 41.32
CA LEU A 194 -4.80 1.97 42.32
C LEU A 194 -3.73 2.74 43.10
N ASP A 195 -3.99 4.03 43.38
CA ASP A 195 -3.10 4.86 44.22
C ASP A 195 -3.06 4.31 45.65
N ASP A 196 -1.88 4.31 46.29
CA ASP A 196 -1.69 3.74 47.62
C ASP A 196 -2.49 4.47 48.72
N HIS A 197 -2.83 5.72 48.51
CA HIS A 197 -3.63 6.53 49.43
C HIS A 197 -5.14 6.41 49.19
N SER A 198 -5.57 5.67 48.15
CA SER A 198 -6.99 5.46 47.84
C SER A 198 -7.71 4.65 48.88
N VAL A 199 -9.04 4.80 49.00
CA VAL A 199 -9.88 3.78 49.62
C VAL A 199 -9.88 2.51 48.77
N GLU A 200 -10.05 1.35 49.36
CA GLU A 200 -10.07 0.06 48.67
C GLU A 200 -11.37 -0.68 48.91
N PRO A 201 -12.46 -0.31 48.26
CA PRO A 201 -13.73 -0.99 48.41
C PRO A 201 -13.71 -2.39 47.79
N SER A 202 -14.42 -3.32 48.38
CA SER A 202 -14.69 -4.63 47.77
C SER A 202 -15.50 -4.44 46.49
N GLY A 203 -15.29 -5.31 45.48
CA GLY A 203 -16.01 -5.21 44.19
C GLY A 203 -15.57 -4.07 43.27
N LEU A 204 -14.35 -3.53 43.49
CA LEU A 204 -13.75 -2.55 42.59
C LEU A 204 -13.18 -3.24 41.36
N SER A 205 -13.53 -2.73 40.16
CA SER A 205 -13.00 -3.21 38.90
C SER A 205 -12.81 -2.05 37.89
N VAL A 206 -11.99 -2.29 36.90
CA VAL A 206 -11.78 -1.41 35.78
C VAL A 206 -12.15 -2.13 34.48
N GLU A 207 -12.92 -1.47 33.63
CA GLU A 207 -13.22 -1.90 32.26
C GLU A 207 -12.48 -1.01 31.30
N VAL A 208 -11.73 -1.64 30.40
CA VAL A 208 -10.96 -0.98 29.34
C VAL A 208 -11.60 -1.33 28.02
N GLN A 209 -12.06 -0.33 27.30
CA GLN A 209 -12.71 -0.50 26.01
C GLN A 209 -12.05 0.39 24.95
N GLU A 210 -11.50 -0.21 23.90
CA GLU A 210 -11.06 0.51 22.72
C GLU A 210 -12.27 1.11 21.98
N THR A 211 -12.24 2.40 21.73
CA THR A 211 -13.31 3.13 21.01
C THR A 211 -12.98 3.34 19.54
N SER A 212 -11.69 3.48 19.20
CA SER A 212 -11.22 3.66 17.82
C SER A 212 -9.78 3.20 17.70
N GLY A 213 -9.50 2.27 16.80
CA GLY A 213 -8.14 1.80 16.50
C GLY A 213 -7.29 2.85 15.80
N LEU A 214 -5.97 2.80 16.04
CA LEU A 214 -4.99 3.63 15.34
C LEU A 214 -4.84 3.20 13.88
N PHE A 215 -4.85 1.89 13.62
CA PHE A 215 -4.76 1.36 12.26
C PHE A 215 -6.04 1.67 11.47
N ALA A 216 -5.86 2.04 10.21
CA ALA A 216 -6.97 2.38 9.35
C ALA A 216 -7.61 1.13 8.74
N PHE A 217 -8.86 0.88 9.07
CA PHE A 217 -9.73 -0.02 8.32
C PHE A 217 -10.87 0.78 7.72
N GLY A 218 -11.06 0.68 6.42
CA GLY A 218 -12.05 1.50 5.75
C GLY A 218 -12.62 0.88 4.50
N SER A 219 -13.50 1.64 3.85
CA SER A 219 -14.07 1.24 2.57
C SER A 219 -14.39 2.44 1.68
N ALA A 220 -14.43 2.18 0.37
CA ALA A 220 -15.06 3.08 -0.57
C ALA A 220 -16.57 3.15 -0.31
N VAL A 221 -17.13 4.34 -0.44
CA VAL A 221 -18.56 4.60 -0.30
C VAL A 221 -19.10 5.34 -1.53
N ASN A 222 -20.30 4.95 -1.96
CA ASN A 222 -21.07 5.71 -2.93
C ASN A 222 -21.69 6.92 -2.22
N ALA A 223 -21.27 8.14 -2.58
CA ALA A 223 -21.64 9.34 -1.83
C ALA A 223 -23.15 9.57 -1.77
N GLY A 224 -23.86 9.46 -2.88
CA GLY A 224 -25.31 9.66 -2.93
C GLY A 224 -26.07 8.62 -2.11
N ALA A 225 -25.69 7.34 -2.23
CA ALA A 225 -26.30 6.27 -1.43
C ALA A 225 -26.02 6.43 0.06
N PHE A 226 -24.80 6.85 0.41
CA PHE A 226 -24.37 6.95 1.80
C PHE A 226 -25.18 7.98 2.62
N VAL A 227 -25.67 9.04 1.98
CA VAL A 227 -26.52 10.05 2.62
C VAL A 227 -28.03 9.82 2.46
N THR A 228 -28.41 8.73 1.81
CA THR A 228 -29.83 8.40 1.58
C THR A 228 -30.40 7.68 2.80
N PRO A 229 -31.42 8.21 3.52
CA PRO A 229 -31.94 7.64 4.76
C PRO A 229 -32.49 6.21 4.62
N SER A 230 -33.00 5.84 3.45
CA SER A 230 -33.54 4.49 3.21
C SER A 230 -32.46 3.40 3.17
N PHE A 231 -31.18 3.74 3.06
CA PHE A 231 -30.06 2.80 3.02
C PHE A 231 -29.37 2.66 4.40
N LYS A 232 -30.18 2.63 5.46
CA LYS A 232 -29.69 2.53 6.84
C LYS A 232 -28.79 1.33 7.08
N GLY A 233 -29.10 0.15 6.56
CA GLY A 233 -28.24 -1.05 6.71
C GLY A 233 -26.84 -0.86 6.12
N TYR A 234 -26.72 -0.10 5.02
CA TYR A 234 -25.44 0.28 4.44
C TYR A 234 -24.61 1.18 5.39
N GLN A 235 -25.25 2.20 5.95
CA GLN A 235 -24.62 3.12 6.91
C GLN A 235 -24.26 2.40 8.21
N ASP A 236 -25.17 1.59 8.77
CA ASP A 236 -24.95 0.85 10.02
C ASP A 236 -23.75 -0.10 9.91
N TYR A 237 -23.67 -0.88 8.82
CA TYR A 237 -22.53 -1.77 8.58
C TYR A 237 -21.22 -0.99 8.49
N PHE A 238 -21.22 0.14 7.78
CA PHE A 238 -20.05 0.98 7.65
C PHE A 238 -19.57 1.50 9.01
N PHE A 239 -20.42 2.17 9.77
CA PHE A 239 -20.06 2.78 11.05
C PHE A 239 -19.70 1.76 12.13
N GLN A 240 -20.24 0.54 12.03
CA GLN A 240 -19.87 -0.54 12.92
C GLN A 240 -18.43 -1.02 12.68
N ASN A 241 -17.96 -1.05 11.43
CA ASN A 241 -16.74 -1.77 11.06
C ASN A 241 -15.56 -0.85 10.68
N PHE A 242 -15.82 0.35 10.19
CA PHE A 242 -14.79 1.18 9.54
C PHE A 242 -14.57 2.52 10.25
N ASN A 243 -13.30 2.94 10.31
CA ASN A 243 -12.88 4.24 10.85
C ASN A 243 -12.30 5.16 9.77
N TRP A 244 -12.23 4.70 8.52
CA TRP A 244 -11.81 5.46 7.35
C TRP A 244 -12.76 5.25 6.16
N ALA A 245 -12.83 6.25 5.29
CA ALA A 245 -13.62 6.20 4.06
C ALA A 245 -12.85 6.78 2.88
N VAL A 246 -13.25 6.37 1.67
CA VAL A 246 -12.91 7.03 0.40
C VAL A 246 -14.20 7.21 -0.40
N ILE A 247 -14.36 8.35 -1.05
CA ILE A 247 -15.49 8.57 -1.95
C ILE A 247 -15.18 7.90 -3.29
N GLU A 248 -15.97 6.88 -3.68
CA GLU A 248 -15.68 6.01 -4.82
C GLU A 248 -15.52 6.78 -6.15
N ASN A 249 -16.46 7.69 -6.45
CA ASN A 249 -16.53 8.33 -7.78
C ASN A 249 -16.67 9.86 -7.74
N ASP A 250 -17.35 10.42 -6.74
CA ASP A 250 -17.84 11.80 -6.78
C ASP A 250 -16.74 12.85 -6.55
N LEU A 251 -15.48 12.43 -6.32
CA LEU A 251 -14.29 13.31 -6.29
C LEU A 251 -13.45 13.22 -7.58
N LYS A 252 -13.70 12.26 -8.46
CA LYS A 252 -12.99 12.13 -9.74
C LYS A 252 -13.29 13.31 -10.65
N TRP A 253 -12.30 13.80 -11.39
CA TRP A 253 -12.46 14.97 -12.26
C TRP A 253 -13.61 14.83 -13.26
N ALA A 254 -13.66 13.67 -13.96
CA ALA A 254 -14.73 13.37 -14.90
C ALA A 254 -16.14 13.37 -14.29
N SER A 255 -16.27 13.03 -13.00
CA SER A 255 -17.56 13.05 -12.30
C SER A 255 -17.94 14.44 -11.81
N MET A 256 -16.97 15.19 -11.27
CA MET A 256 -17.21 16.52 -10.69
C MET A 256 -17.44 17.61 -11.72
N GLU A 257 -16.74 17.57 -12.86
CA GLU A 257 -16.72 18.65 -13.86
C GLU A 257 -17.02 18.13 -15.26
N LYS A 258 -18.20 17.56 -15.46
CA LYS A 258 -18.67 17.05 -16.77
C LYS A 258 -18.69 18.13 -17.85
N GLN A 259 -18.98 19.36 -17.45
CA GLN A 259 -18.94 20.56 -18.29
C GLN A 259 -17.93 21.54 -17.69
N ARG A 260 -17.07 22.09 -18.52
CA ARG A 260 -16.00 23.00 -18.11
C ARG A 260 -16.55 24.18 -17.29
N GLY A 261 -16.03 24.38 -16.10
CA GLY A 261 -16.44 25.45 -15.16
C GLY A 261 -17.67 25.14 -14.31
N HIS A 262 -18.34 23.99 -14.50
CA HIS A 262 -19.50 23.57 -13.69
C HIS A 262 -19.09 22.38 -12.80
N ILE A 263 -18.65 22.70 -11.57
CA ILE A 263 -18.13 21.72 -10.63
C ILE A 263 -19.19 21.35 -9.59
N ASP A 264 -19.55 20.07 -9.46
CA ASP A 264 -20.38 19.55 -8.37
C ASP A 264 -19.53 19.25 -7.14
N TYR A 265 -19.55 20.15 -6.16
CA TYR A 265 -18.95 19.90 -4.85
C TYR A 265 -19.94 19.24 -3.87
N ASN A 266 -21.24 19.37 -4.09
CA ASN A 266 -22.27 19.09 -3.09
C ASN A 266 -22.41 17.60 -2.78
N THR A 267 -22.40 16.75 -3.80
CA THR A 267 -22.63 15.32 -3.62
C THR A 267 -21.56 14.70 -2.72
N ALA A 268 -20.29 14.91 -3.04
CA ALA A 268 -19.17 14.43 -2.23
C ALA A 268 -19.16 15.08 -0.84
N MET A 269 -19.40 16.40 -0.75
CA MET A 269 -19.34 17.12 0.52
C MET A 269 -20.35 16.61 1.55
N LYS A 270 -21.60 16.34 1.14
CA LYS A 270 -22.62 15.79 2.05
C LYS A 270 -22.18 14.47 2.66
N ALA A 271 -21.58 13.59 1.87
CA ALA A 271 -21.08 12.30 2.36
C ALA A 271 -19.86 12.49 3.29
N ILE A 272 -18.93 13.37 2.93
CA ILE A 272 -17.75 13.71 3.74
C ILE A 272 -18.18 14.29 5.10
N ASP A 273 -19.12 15.21 5.13
CA ASP A 273 -19.62 15.81 6.37
C ASP A 273 -20.35 14.78 7.25
N ALA A 274 -21.14 13.88 6.65
CA ALA A 274 -21.79 12.79 7.38
C ALA A 274 -20.76 11.83 8.01
N LEU A 275 -19.73 11.45 7.26
CA LEU A 275 -18.63 10.59 7.74
C LEU A 275 -17.87 11.26 8.89
N ARG A 276 -17.44 12.52 8.70
CA ARG A 276 -16.67 13.28 9.69
C ARG A 276 -17.45 13.53 10.99
N LYS A 277 -18.76 13.74 10.90
CA LYS A 277 -19.63 13.85 12.08
C LYS A 277 -19.59 12.63 12.99
N HIS A 278 -19.32 11.44 12.42
CA HIS A 278 -19.12 10.18 13.15
C HIS A 278 -17.65 9.87 13.47
N GLY A 279 -16.74 10.85 13.30
CA GLY A 279 -15.32 10.67 13.58
C GLY A 279 -14.56 9.87 12.52
N VAL A 280 -15.19 9.53 11.39
CA VAL A 280 -14.55 8.81 10.28
C VAL A 280 -13.62 9.75 9.54
N LYS A 281 -12.41 9.28 9.29
CA LYS A 281 -11.39 9.97 8.48
C LYS A 281 -11.62 9.66 7.00
N VAL A 282 -11.36 10.66 6.13
CA VAL A 282 -11.65 10.52 4.69
C VAL A 282 -10.42 10.82 3.87
N ARG A 283 -10.16 9.95 2.87
CA ARG A 283 -9.14 10.16 1.84
C ARG A 283 -9.78 10.58 0.52
N GLY A 284 -9.06 11.43 -0.24
CA GLY A 284 -9.48 11.93 -1.55
C GLY A 284 -9.02 10.99 -2.67
N HIS A 285 -9.95 10.62 -3.53
CA HIS A 285 -9.69 9.80 -4.71
C HIS A 285 -10.47 10.37 -5.89
N ASN A 286 -9.83 10.96 -6.88
CA ASN A 286 -8.45 11.34 -7.04
C ASN A 286 -8.37 12.77 -7.61
N ILE A 287 -7.20 13.40 -7.61
CA ILE A 287 -7.06 14.72 -8.24
C ILE A 287 -7.04 14.52 -9.76
N PHE A 288 -6.13 13.68 -10.26
CA PHE A 288 -5.98 13.30 -11.66
C PHE A 288 -5.99 11.78 -11.84
N TRP A 289 -6.38 11.34 -13.01
CA TRP A 289 -6.34 9.94 -13.38
C TRP A 289 -6.05 9.79 -14.87
N GLU A 290 -4.98 9.09 -15.20
CA GLU A 290 -4.51 8.90 -16.57
C GLU A 290 -5.54 8.23 -17.50
N SER A 291 -6.43 7.40 -16.93
CA SER A 291 -7.45 6.66 -17.68
C SER A 291 -8.83 7.35 -17.71
N SER A 292 -9.02 8.46 -16.98
CA SER A 292 -10.34 9.09 -16.89
C SER A 292 -10.26 10.59 -16.61
N SER A 293 -10.32 11.37 -17.68
CA SER A 293 -10.50 12.82 -17.66
C SER A 293 -11.91 13.22 -18.13
N PRO A 294 -12.39 14.43 -17.85
CA PRO A 294 -13.60 14.94 -18.51
C PRO A 294 -13.40 15.03 -20.03
N ALA A 295 -14.41 14.70 -20.81
CA ALA A 295 -14.31 14.70 -22.28
C ALA A 295 -13.80 16.03 -22.89
N TRP A 296 -14.06 17.15 -22.23
CA TRP A 296 -13.55 18.45 -22.69
C TRP A 296 -12.05 18.64 -22.44
N VAL A 297 -11.45 17.87 -21.53
CA VAL A 297 -9.99 17.87 -21.26
C VAL A 297 -9.23 17.09 -22.32
N ASP A 298 -9.82 16.03 -22.87
CA ASP A 298 -9.17 15.12 -23.83
C ASP A 298 -8.71 15.84 -25.12
N HIS A 299 -9.30 17.02 -25.40
CA HIS A 299 -8.95 17.86 -26.54
C HIS A 299 -7.92 18.95 -26.22
N LEU A 300 -7.47 19.04 -24.96
CA LEU A 300 -6.49 20.03 -24.54
C LEU A 300 -5.08 19.50 -24.64
N SER A 301 -4.12 20.38 -24.94
CA SER A 301 -2.70 20.06 -24.95
C SER A 301 -1.85 21.26 -24.52
N GLY A 302 -0.57 20.99 -24.18
CA GLY A 302 0.40 22.02 -23.81
C GLY A 302 -0.11 22.94 -22.71
N GLN A 303 0.01 24.26 -22.93
CA GLN A 303 -0.35 25.28 -21.96
C GLN A 303 -1.85 25.27 -21.61
N ALA A 304 -2.74 24.97 -22.55
CA ALA A 304 -4.17 24.92 -22.31
C ALA A 304 -4.55 23.79 -21.33
N LEU A 305 -3.94 22.63 -21.48
CA LEU A 305 -4.10 21.52 -20.51
C LEU A 305 -3.52 21.92 -19.15
N ARG A 306 -2.32 22.50 -19.12
CA ARG A 306 -1.67 22.95 -17.89
C ARG A 306 -2.56 23.90 -17.08
N GLN A 307 -3.17 24.89 -17.72
CA GLN A 307 -4.10 25.82 -17.08
C GLN A 307 -5.36 25.13 -16.53
N ALA A 308 -5.90 24.15 -17.26
CA ALA A 308 -7.03 23.36 -16.77
C ALA A 308 -6.66 22.54 -15.54
N MET A 309 -5.46 21.96 -15.51
CA MET A 309 -4.94 21.20 -14.36
C MET A 309 -4.68 22.12 -13.14
N GLU A 310 -4.10 23.30 -13.35
CA GLU A 310 -3.89 24.31 -12.30
C GLU A 310 -5.23 24.71 -11.66
N LYS A 311 -6.24 24.94 -12.50
CA LYS A 311 -7.60 25.24 -12.01
C LYS A 311 -8.19 24.08 -11.23
N ARG A 312 -8.06 22.83 -11.72
CA ARG A 312 -8.52 21.62 -11.02
C ARG A 312 -7.87 21.50 -9.64
N LEU A 313 -6.56 21.68 -9.54
CA LEU A 313 -5.84 21.67 -8.27
C LEU A 313 -6.37 22.74 -7.30
N THR A 314 -6.47 23.98 -7.76
CA THR A 314 -6.95 25.10 -6.94
C THR A 314 -8.39 24.86 -6.46
N ASP A 315 -9.28 24.44 -7.35
CA ASP A 315 -10.69 24.25 -7.05
C ASP A 315 -10.91 23.06 -6.10
N VAL A 316 -10.23 21.96 -6.30
CA VAL A 316 -10.54 20.72 -5.58
C VAL A 316 -9.71 20.57 -4.31
N VAL A 317 -8.39 20.70 -4.39
CA VAL A 317 -7.54 20.62 -3.20
C VAL A 317 -7.85 21.77 -2.25
N GLY A 318 -8.06 22.98 -2.78
CA GLY A 318 -8.41 24.16 -2.00
C GLY A 318 -9.78 24.03 -1.32
N HIS A 319 -10.81 23.53 -2.05
CA HIS A 319 -12.17 23.38 -1.49
C HIS A 319 -12.24 22.35 -0.35
N TYR A 320 -11.48 21.24 -0.47
CA TYR A 320 -11.48 20.17 0.52
C TYR A 320 -10.36 20.30 1.57
N LYS A 321 -9.60 21.40 1.54
CA LYS A 321 -8.53 21.66 2.52
C LYS A 321 -9.01 21.52 3.95
N GLY A 322 -8.28 20.74 4.76
CA GLY A 322 -8.61 20.44 6.14
C GLY A 322 -9.81 19.49 6.35
N LYS A 323 -10.40 18.97 5.27
CA LYS A 323 -11.51 18.00 5.33
C LYS A 323 -11.07 16.59 4.97
N LEU A 324 -10.11 16.46 4.07
CA LEU A 324 -9.50 15.20 3.67
C LEU A 324 -8.09 15.10 4.25
N LEU A 325 -7.65 13.88 4.57
CA LEU A 325 -6.34 13.64 5.14
C LEU A 325 -5.32 13.14 4.11
N HIS A 326 -5.78 12.54 3.03
CA HIS A 326 -4.97 12.04 1.93
C HIS A 326 -5.54 12.50 0.58
N TRP A 327 -4.67 12.55 -0.45
CA TRP A 327 -5.05 12.60 -1.86
C TRP A 327 -4.24 11.60 -2.67
N ASP A 328 -4.93 10.83 -3.51
CA ASP A 328 -4.32 10.19 -4.67
C ASP A 328 -4.14 11.28 -5.72
N VAL A 329 -2.87 11.64 -5.99
CA VAL A 329 -2.58 12.84 -6.81
C VAL A 329 -2.75 12.54 -8.29
N ASP A 330 -2.03 11.52 -8.78
CA ASP A 330 -2.09 11.04 -10.16
C ASP A 330 -2.31 9.53 -10.12
N ASN A 331 -3.56 9.11 -10.30
CA ASN A 331 -3.94 7.71 -10.17
C ASN A 331 -3.51 6.93 -11.41
N GLU A 332 -2.87 5.76 -11.20
CA GLU A 332 -2.44 4.82 -12.24
C GLU A 332 -1.41 5.39 -13.23
N ALA A 333 -0.52 6.25 -12.73
CA ALA A 333 0.51 6.92 -13.53
C ALA A 333 1.51 5.97 -14.20
N LEU A 334 1.67 4.74 -13.70
CA LEU A 334 2.53 3.72 -14.33
C LEU A 334 1.86 3.02 -15.52
N SER A 335 0.54 3.09 -15.61
CA SER A 335 -0.25 2.42 -16.66
C SER A 335 -0.66 3.32 -17.80
N GLY A 336 -0.72 4.64 -17.57
CA GLY A 336 -1.13 5.66 -18.53
C GLY A 336 -0.05 6.72 -18.77
N ASP A 337 -0.17 7.43 -19.88
CA ASP A 337 0.72 8.53 -20.24
C ASP A 337 -0.03 9.70 -20.91
N THR A 338 -1.33 9.71 -20.80
CA THR A 338 -2.20 10.68 -21.49
C THR A 338 -1.86 12.11 -21.11
N LEU A 339 -1.74 12.39 -19.80
CA LEU A 339 -1.41 13.73 -19.31
C LEU A 339 0.04 14.11 -19.64
N VAL A 340 0.98 13.17 -19.57
CA VAL A 340 2.38 13.37 -20.00
C VAL A 340 2.44 13.76 -21.48
N ARG A 341 1.81 12.96 -22.36
CA ARG A 341 1.82 13.21 -23.81
C ARG A 341 1.13 14.50 -24.18
N HIS A 342 -0.04 14.76 -23.65
CA HIS A 342 -0.82 15.95 -24.00
C HIS A 342 -0.22 17.23 -23.41
N SER A 343 0.42 17.18 -22.24
CA SER A 343 1.11 18.34 -21.68
C SER A 343 2.45 18.64 -22.37
N GLY A 344 3.10 17.61 -22.94
CA GLY A 344 4.47 17.69 -23.43
C GLY A 344 5.52 17.82 -22.31
N ASP A 345 5.14 17.57 -21.05
CA ASP A 345 6.00 17.68 -19.87
C ASP A 345 6.15 16.31 -19.19
N ARG A 346 7.33 15.70 -19.28
CA ARG A 346 7.64 14.41 -18.65
C ARG A 346 7.57 14.45 -17.12
N ASN A 347 7.72 15.62 -16.56
CA ASN A 347 7.72 15.83 -15.11
C ASN A 347 6.35 16.28 -14.59
N ILE A 348 5.31 16.16 -15.41
CA ILE A 348 3.97 16.67 -15.08
C ILE A 348 3.43 16.06 -13.76
N THR A 349 3.63 14.75 -13.55
CA THR A 349 3.21 14.09 -12.29
C THR A 349 3.94 14.68 -11.09
N MET A 350 5.26 14.90 -11.17
CA MET A 350 6.00 15.55 -10.07
C MET A 350 5.52 16.98 -9.82
N TRP A 351 5.15 17.69 -10.87
CA TRP A 351 4.56 19.03 -10.74
C TRP A 351 3.18 18.97 -10.04
N MET A 352 2.32 18.01 -10.37
CA MET A 352 1.01 17.83 -9.70
C MET A 352 1.17 17.70 -8.18
N PHE A 353 2.12 16.91 -7.71
CA PHE A 353 2.45 16.75 -6.29
C PHE A 353 2.89 18.07 -5.66
N ARG A 354 3.82 18.79 -6.30
CA ARG A 354 4.32 20.07 -5.78
C ARG A 354 3.22 21.13 -5.68
N GLU A 355 2.36 21.23 -6.69
CA GLU A 355 1.25 22.20 -6.67
C GLU A 355 0.17 21.81 -5.64
N ALA A 356 -0.18 20.54 -5.54
CA ALA A 356 -1.11 20.07 -4.51
C ALA A 356 -0.60 20.41 -3.09
N HIS A 357 0.69 20.17 -2.83
CA HIS A 357 1.31 20.49 -1.54
C HIS A 357 1.34 21.99 -1.23
N LYS A 358 1.55 22.86 -2.24
CA LYS A 358 1.49 24.31 -2.05
C LYS A 358 0.09 24.78 -1.60
N ILE A 359 -0.95 24.15 -2.11
CA ILE A 359 -2.34 24.51 -1.80
C ILE A 359 -2.72 24.00 -0.40
N ASP A 360 -2.43 22.72 -0.09
CA ASP A 360 -2.67 22.15 1.24
C ASP A 360 -1.42 21.38 1.73
N PRO A 361 -0.53 22.03 2.49
CA PRO A 361 0.67 21.38 3.00
C PRO A 361 0.43 20.38 4.13
N ASN A 362 -0.81 20.23 4.61
CA ASN A 362 -1.16 19.34 5.71
C ASN A 362 -1.82 18.03 5.23
N VAL A 363 -2.25 17.96 3.96
CA VAL A 363 -2.78 16.73 3.37
C VAL A 363 -1.65 15.83 2.89
N GLN A 364 -1.74 14.54 3.16
CA GLN A 364 -0.74 13.57 2.70
C GLN A 364 -0.98 13.20 1.23
N LEU A 365 0.08 13.23 0.43
CA LEU A 365 0.03 13.00 -1.01
C LEU A 365 0.55 11.60 -1.35
N PHE A 366 -0.26 10.84 -2.09
CA PHE A 366 -0.03 9.43 -2.41
C PHE A 366 0.17 9.19 -3.90
N LEU A 367 1.16 8.35 -4.21
CA LEU A 367 1.13 7.53 -5.42
C LEU A 367 0.07 6.44 -5.23
N ASN A 368 -0.76 6.16 -6.21
CA ASN A 368 -1.75 5.07 -6.14
C ASN A 368 -1.83 4.34 -7.48
N ASP A 369 -1.52 3.05 -7.48
CA ASP A 369 -1.48 2.30 -8.74
C ASP A 369 -1.97 0.85 -8.58
N HIS A 370 -2.29 0.23 -9.73
CA HIS A 370 -2.71 -1.15 -9.88
C HIS A 370 -1.60 -2.03 -10.49
N GLN A 371 -1.85 -3.35 -10.61
CA GLN A 371 -0.87 -4.33 -11.10
C GLN A 371 0.43 -4.38 -10.27
N ILE A 372 0.29 -4.18 -8.96
CA ILE A 372 1.40 -4.16 -8.01
C ILE A 372 1.49 -5.49 -7.26
N VAL A 373 0.43 -5.89 -6.53
CA VAL A 373 0.43 -7.14 -5.75
C VAL A 373 -0.34 -8.28 -6.44
N ASN A 374 -1.28 -7.95 -7.34
CA ASN A 374 -2.05 -8.91 -8.13
C ASN A 374 -1.28 -9.43 -9.35
N TYR A 375 -0.55 -8.55 -10.04
CA TYR A 375 0.34 -8.87 -11.17
C TYR A 375 1.75 -8.35 -10.91
N ASN A 376 2.74 -8.90 -11.60
CA ASN A 376 4.15 -8.52 -11.45
C ASN A 376 4.57 -7.30 -12.27
N LYS A 377 3.66 -6.71 -13.03
CA LYS A 377 4.03 -5.76 -14.10
C LYS A 377 4.67 -4.48 -13.55
N HIS A 378 4.12 -3.90 -12.50
CA HIS A 378 4.52 -2.58 -12.00
C HIS A 378 5.03 -2.58 -10.55
N THR A 379 5.27 -3.74 -9.94
CA THR A 379 5.70 -3.83 -8.53
C THR A 379 6.97 -3.01 -8.26
N VAL A 380 8.03 -3.31 -9.01
CA VAL A 380 9.32 -2.61 -8.90
C VAL A 380 9.25 -1.19 -9.45
N ALA A 381 8.43 -0.97 -10.49
CA ALA A 381 8.25 0.36 -11.06
C ALA A 381 7.62 1.37 -10.08
N LEU A 382 6.71 0.91 -9.21
CA LEU A 382 6.13 1.76 -8.16
C LEU A 382 7.14 2.10 -7.07
N GLU A 383 7.98 1.14 -6.68
CA GLU A 383 9.11 1.39 -5.79
C GLU A 383 10.08 2.42 -6.41
N ASP A 384 10.48 2.19 -7.67
CA ASP A 384 11.38 3.07 -8.41
C ASP A 384 10.84 4.50 -8.49
N GLN A 385 9.57 4.67 -8.87
CA GLN A 385 8.90 5.96 -8.94
C GLN A 385 8.92 6.68 -7.58
N ALA A 386 8.63 5.97 -6.50
CA ALA A 386 8.63 6.53 -5.15
C ALA A 386 10.05 6.96 -4.71
N VAL A 387 11.06 6.13 -4.95
CA VAL A 387 12.48 6.45 -4.67
C VAL A 387 12.94 7.66 -5.48
N TYR A 388 12.63 7.68 -6.77
CA TYR A 388 12.98 8.77 -7.66
C TYR A 388 12.32 10.10 -7.24
N PHE A 389 11.02 10.08 -6.92
CA PHE A 389 10.30 11.27 -6.46
C PHE A 389 10.87 11.81 -5.15
N LYS A 390 11.17 10.95 -4.19
CA LYS A 390 11.85 11.36 -2.93
C LYS A 390 13.20 12.01 -3.20
N ALA A 391 14.02 11.40 -4.04
CA ALA A 391 15.34 11.94 -4.40
C ALA A 391 15.24 13.31 -5.10
N ALA A 392 14.18 13.52 -5.89
CA ALA A 392 13.89 14.79 -6.57
C ALA A 392 13.19 15.84 -5.67
N GLY A 393 13.03 15.57 -4.37
CA GLY A 393 12.36 16.48 -3.42
C GLY A 393 10.87 16.71 -3.72
N VAL A 394 10.21 15.71 -4.31
CA VAL A 394 8.75 15.73 -4.52
C VAL A 394 8.07 15.36 -3.20
N PRO A 395 7.03 16.07 -2.77
CA PRO A 395 6.33 15.80 -1.51
C PRO A 395 5.41 14.58 -1.65
N VAL A 396 6.00 13.39 -1.82
CA VAL A 396 5.31 12.10 -1.77
C VAL A 396 5.41 11.55 -0.35
N GLU A 397 4.27 11.26 0.28
CA GLU A 397 4.22 10.90 1.70
C GLU A 397 3.67 9.50 1.94
N GLY A 398 3.16 8.84 0.89
CA GLY A 398 2.69 7.47 0.97
C GLY A 398 2.52 6.81 -0.39
N ILE A 399 2.43 5.49 -0.34
CA ILE A 399 2.21 4.63 -1.49
C ILE A 399 0.87 3.93 -1.32
N GLY A 400 -0.03 4.11 -2.28
CA GLY A 400 -1.27 3.37 -2.41
C GLY A 400 -1.11 2.17 -3.35
N ILE A 401 -1.55 1.02 -2.90
CA ILE A 401 -1.62 -0.21 -3.68
C ILE A 401 -3.08 -0.60 -3.77
N GLN A 402 -3.67 -0.57 -4.97
CA GLN A 402 -5.10 -0.85 -5.15
C GLN A 402 -5.50 -2.23 -4.63
N SER A 403 -4.75 -3.28 -4.98
CA SER A 403 -5.00 -4.65 -4.50
C SER A 403 -6.35 -5.24 -4.95
N HIS A 404 -6.72 -5.02 -6.21
CA HIS A 404 -7.80 -5.78 -6.85
C HIS A 404 -7.32 -7.19 -7.16
N LEU A 405 -7.68 -8.16 -6.34
CA LEU A 405 -7.19 -9.53 -6.43
C LEU A 405 -8.21 -10.46 -7.09
N HIS A 406 -7.72 -11.29 -8.00
CA HIS A 406 -8.52 -12.30 -8.70
C HIS A 406 -7.91 -13.69 -8.51
N HIS A 407 -8.75 -14.70 -8.30
CA HIS A 407 -8.32 -16.09 -8.15
C HIS A 407 -7.51 -16.58 -9.39
N PRO A 408 -6.40 -17.34 -9.20
CA PRO A 408 -5.85 -17.82 -7.93
C PRO A 408 -5.00 -16.75 -7.21
N ILE A 409 -5.22 -16.57 -5.90
CA ILE A 409 -4.50 -15.63 -5.05
C ILE A 409 -3.42 -16.40 -4.28
N ASP A 410 -2.16 -16.04 -4.48
CA ASP A 410 -1.01 -16.62 -3.79
C ASP A 410 -0.48 -15.61 -2.75
N LEU A 411 -0.73 -15.89 -1.47
CA LEU A 411 -0.36 -14.99 -0.36
C LEU A 411 1.15 -14.80 -0.23
N ALA A 412 1.96 -15.80 -0.59
CA ALA A 412 3.42 -15.66 -0.58
C ALA A 412 3.86 -14.60 -1.59
N VAL A 413 3.23 -14.62 -2.78
CA VAL A 413 3.49 -13.64 -3.84
C VAL A 413 3.01 -12.25 -3.46
N VAL A 414 1.81 -12.14 -2.88
CA VAL A 414 1.28 -10.86 -2.40
C VAL A 414 2.22 -10.25 -1.36
N LYS A 415 2.66 -11.07 -0.39
CA LYS A 415 3.63 -10.64 0.63
C LYS A 415 4.94 -10.20 -0.01
N ALA A 416 5.46 -10.99 -0.92
CA ALA A 416 6.69 -10.73 -1.63
C ALA A 416 6.70 -9.36 -2.30
N ARG A 417 5.69 -9.08 -3.08
CA ARG A 417 5.53 -7.82 -3.79
C ARG A 417 5.31 -6.64 -2.84
N LEU A 418 4.62 -6.88 -1.73
CA LEU A 418 4.44 -5.88 -0.69
C LEU A 418 5.77 -5.53 0.00
N ASP A 419 6.58 -6.55 0.35
CA ASP A 419 7.92 -6.37 0.91
C ASP A 419 8.80 -5.53 -0.02
N GLU A 420 8.71 -5.76 -1.33
CA GLU A 420 9.47 -5.01 -2.33
C GLU A 420 9.10 -3.53 -2.35
N VAL A 421 7.82 -3.21 -2.50
CA VAL A 421 7.37 -1.82 -2.48
C VAL A 421 7.73 -1.12 -1.17
N ALA A 422 7.75 -1.84 -0.05
CA ALA A 422 8.12 -1.32 1.26
C ALA A 422 9.58 -0.80 1.33
N ARG A 423 10.46 -1.23 0.42
CA ARG A 423 11.85 -0.77 0.32
C ARG A 423 11.96 0.72 -0.03
N ALA A 424 10.93 1.29 -0.67
CA ALA A 424 10.86 2.73 -0.89
C ALA A 424 10.89 3.55 0.41
N GLY A 425 10.66 2.90 1.58
CA GLY A 425 10.71 3.55 2.90
C GLY A 425 9.61 4.57 3.10
N LEU A 426 8.46 4.39 2.47
CA LEU A 426 7.24 5.17 2.64
C LEU A 426 6.14 4.31 3.27
N PRO A 427 5.19 4.92 3.99
CA PRO A 427 3.98 4.22 4.44
C PRO A 427 3.20 3.65 3.26
N ILE A 428 2.74 2.42 3.39
CA ILE A 428 1.89 1.76 2.39
C ILE A 428 0.44 1.74 2.87
N TRP A 429 -0.48 2.00 1.95
CA TRP A 429 -1.91 1.77 2.13
C TRP A 429 -2.42 0.82 1.06
N ILE A 430 -3.19 -0.18 1.47
CA ILE A 430 -4.01 -0.95 0.55
C ILE A 430 -5.27 -0.13 0.33
N THR A 431 -5.46 0.36 -0.89
CA THR A 431 -6.42 1.44 -1.15
C THR A 431 -7.76 0.98 -1.70
N GLU A 432 -7.81 -0.23 -2.32
CA GLU A 432 -8.96 -0.65 -3.12
C GLU A 432 -9.14 -2.19 -3.09
N LEU A 433 -8.95 -2.82 -1.90
CA LEU A 433 -9.01 -4.28 -1.79
C LEU A 433 -10.31 -4.85 -2.32
N THR A 434 -10.20 -5.75 -3.31
CA THR A 434 -11.29 -6.64 -3.75
C THR A 434 -10.80 -8.09 -3.85
N VAL A 435 -11.72 -9.03 -3.68
CA VAL A 435 -11.48 -10.48 -3.78
C VAL A 435 -12.49 -11.06 -4.77
N GLU A 436 -12.01 -11.40 -5.96
CA GLU A 436 -12.82 -11.82 -7.08
C GLU A 436 -12.45 -13.25 -7.54
N GLY A 437 -13.37 -13.96 -8.17
CA GLY A 437 -13.15 -15.33 -8.68
C GLY A 437 -12.98 -16.39 -7.61
N VAL A 438 -13.17 -16.07 -6.33
CA VAL A 438 -13.11 -17.01 -5.19
C VAL A 438 -14.52 -17.51 -4.88
N SER A 439 -14.68 -18.82 -4.64
CA SER A 439 -15.98 -19.38 -4.29
C SER A 439 -16.56 -18.71 -3.04
N GLU A 440 -17.89 -18.59 -2.94
CA GLU A 440 -18.56 -18.01 -1.76
C GLU A 440 -18.20 -18.74 -0.46
N LYS A 441 -17.91 -20.05 -0.54
CA LYS A 441 -17.46 -20.86 0.59
C LYS A 441 -16.07 -20.47 1.09
N ASP A 442 -15.15 -20.17 0.17
CA ASP A 442 -13.72 -19.94 0.50
C ASP A 442 -13.41 -18.44 0.68
N LYS A 443 -14.27 -17.56 0.16
CA LYS A 443 -14.09 -16.11 0.19
C LYS A 443 -13.94 -15.52 1.62
N PRO A 444 -14.71 -15.95 2.63
CA PRO A 444 -14.54 -15.48 4.00
C PRO A 444 -13.12 -15.73 4.54
N GLN A 445 -12.55 -16.92 4.26
CA GLN A 445 -11.18 -17.23 4.67
C GLN A 445 -10.15 -16.42 3.87
N MET A 446 -10.38 -16.18 2.59
CA MET A 446 -9.50 -15.36 1.78
C MET A 446 -9.46 -13.91 2.26
N PHE A 447 -10.59 -13.32 2.67
CA PHE A 447 -10.62 -12.01 3.31
C PHE A 447 -9.85 -12.00 4.63
N ASP A 448 -10.00 -13.03 5.46
CA ASP A 448 -9.24 -13.17 6.70
C ASP A 448 -7.73 -13.17 6.41
N ASP A 449 -7.30 -14.04 5.53
CA ASP A 449 -5.89 -14.24 5.20
C ASP A 449 -5.26 -12.94 4.65
N LEU A 450 -5.94 -12.25 3.75
CA LEU A 450 -5.45 -10.99 3.18
C LEU A 450 -5.42 -9.87 4.21
N LEU A 451 -6.50 -9.67 4.98
CA LEU A 451 -6.54 -8.64 6.01
C LEU A 451 -5.47 -8.89 7.08
N ARG A 452 -5.26 -10.15 7.47
CA ARG A 452 -4.22 -10.57 8.42
C ARG A 452 -2.82 -10.34 7.85
N LEU A 453 -2.61 -10.68 6.59
CA LEU A 453 -1.34 -10.42 5.89
C LEU A 453 -1.01 -8.92 5.92
N TYR A 454 -1.94 -8.08 5.48
CA TYR A 454 -1.75 -6.63 5.43
C TYR A 454 -1.63 -6.01 6.83
N PHE A 455 -2.48 -6.40 7.75
CA PHE A 455 -2.43 -5.89 9.13
C PHE A 455 -1.14 -6.28 9.85
N SER A 456 -0.58 -7.45 9.53
CA SER A 456 0.70 -7.90 10.10
C SER A 456 1.94 -7.26 9.45
N HIS A 457 1.80 -6.52 8.33
CA HIS A 457 2.95 -5.97 7.61
C HIS A 457 3.38 -4.62 8.22
N PRO A 458 4.67 -4.43 8.58
CA PRO A 458 5.13 -3.23 9.30
C PRO A 458 4.97 -1.92 8.52
N ALA A 459 5.13 -1.95 7.19
CA ALA A 459 5.00 -0.76 6.35
C ALA A 459 3.53 -0.39 6.05
N VAL A 460 2.56 -1.31 6.24
CA VAL A 460 1.14 -1.05 5.96
C VAL A 460 0.52 -0.29 7.12
N GLN A 461 -0.11 0.83 6.83
CA GLN A 461 -0.78 1.70 7.82
C GLN A 461 -2.30 1.72 7.68
N GLY A 462 -2.84 1.21 6.58
CA GLY A 462 -4.28 1.14 6.38
C GLY A 462 -4.69 0.17 5.27
N VAL A 463 -5.92 -0.32 5.38
CA VAL A 463 -6.58 -1.15 4.38
C VAL A 463 -7.96 -0.59 4.10
N MET A 464 -8.22 -0.26 2.83
CA MET A 464 -9.50 0.19 2.32
C MET A 464 -10.07 -0.89 1.39
N LEU A 465 -11.28 -1.34 1.64
CA LEU A 465 -12.05 -2.15 0.70
C LEU A 465 -12.58 -1.26 -0.43
N TRP A 466 -12.70 -1.79 -1.66
CA TRP A 466 -13.29 -1.01 -2.76
C TRP A 466 -14.80 -1.22 -2.84
N GLY A 467 -15.50 -0.79 -1.79
CA GLY A 467 -16.90 -1.02 -1.56
C GLY A 467 -17.17 -2.29 -0.75
N PHE A 468 -18.42 -2.43 -0.28
CA PHE A 468 -18.83 -3.58 0.54
C PHE A 468 -20.29 -3.99 0.33
N TRP A 469 -21.09 -3.20 -0.39
CA TRP A 469 -22.48 -3.51 -0.71
C TRP A 469 -22.66 -3.78 -2.20
N SER A 470 -23.07 -4.98 -2.56
CA SER A 470 -23.18 -5.45 -3.95
C SER A 470 -23.98 -4.54 -4.88
N GLN A 471 -24.92 -3.77 -4.36
CA GLN A 471 -25.76 -2.85 -5.16
C GLN A 471 -25.14 -1.46 -5.34
N ARG A 472 -24.04 -1.13 -4.66
CA ARG A 472 -23.43 0.21 -4.65
C ARG A 472 -21.91 0.15 -4.66
N MET A 473 -21.37 -0.75 -5.46
CA MET A 473 -19.92 -0.89 -5.71
C MET A 473 -19.68 -1.38 -7.14
N SER A 474 -18.52 -1.06 -7.69
CA SER A 474 -18.14 -1.44 -9.05
C SER A 474 -17.81 -2.93 -9.23
N ARG A 475 -17.47 -3.63 -8.12
CA ARG A 475 -17.05 -5.05 -8.11
C ARG A 475 -17.91 -5.89 -7.15
N PRO A 476 -19.19 -6.14 -7.50
CA PRO A 476 -20.17 -6.73 -6.58
C PRO A 476 -19.83 -8.15 -6.11
N GLU A 477 -18.98 -8.88 -6.82
CA GLU A 477 -18.50 -10.20 -6.43
C GLU A 477 -17.69 -10.17 -5.12
N SER A 478 -17.05 -9.03 -4.81
CA SER A 478 -16.29 -8.82 -3.57
C SER A 478 -17.12 -8.27 -2.40
N ALA A 479 -18.44 -8.25 -2.51
CA ALA A 479 -19.30 -7.62 -1.51
C ALA A 479 -19.34 -8.37 -0.17
N LEU A 480 -19.47 -7.59 0.91
CA LEU A 480 -19.65 -8.09 2.28
C LEU A 480 -21.12 -8.12 2.70
N CYS A 481 -21.98 -7.40 1.99
CA CYS A 481 -23.42 -7.49 2.13
C CYS A 481 -24.14 -7.39 0.78
N THR A 482 -25.34 -7.97 0.72
CA THR A 482 -26.11 -8.15 -0.49
C THR A 482 -27.57 -7.75 -0.29
N GLY A 483 -28.36 -7.74 -1.36
CA GLY A 483 -29.78 -7.39 -1.30
C GLY A 483 -30.06 -5.92 -0.99
N SER A 484 -31.32 -5.52 -1.05
CA SER A 484 -31.74 -4.11 -0.91
C SER A 484 -31.49 -3.49 0.48
N GLY A 485 -31.43 -4.34 1.52
CA GLY A 485 -31.17 -3.93 2.91
C GLY A 485 -29.72 -4.05 3.36
N CYS A 486 -28.77 -4.33 2.45
CA CYS A 486 -27.38 -4.65 2.82
C CYS A 486 -27.31 -5.79 3.86
N THR A 487 -27.94 -6.91 3.55
CA THR A 487 -27.87 -8.11 4.39
C THR A 487 -26.46 -8.68 4.40
N VAL A 488 -25.86 -8.79 5.58
CA VAL A 488 -24.46 -9.22 5.77
C VAL A 488 -24.30 -10.69 5.38
N ASN A 489 -23.37 -10.99 4.47
CA ASN A 489 -23.02 -12.34 4.03
C ASN A 489 -21.91 -12.96 4.92
N ASP A 490 -21.44 -14.17 4.59
CA ASP A 490 -20.41 -14.86 5.37
C ASP A 490 -19.08 -14.10 5.37
N SER A 491 -18.68 -13.53 4.24
CA SER A 491 -17.49 -12.67 4.16
C SER A 491 -17.63 -11.44 5.05
N GLY A 492 -18.80 -10.80 5.03
CA GLY A 492 -19.07 -9.65 5.89
C GLY A 492 -19.06 -10.01 7.38
N ARG A 493 -19.62 -11.16 7.75
CA ARG A 493 -19.54 -11.66 9.15
C ARG A 493 -18.10 -11.93 9.57
N ARG A 494 -17.28 -12.52 8.68
CA ARG A 494 -15.87 -12.80 8.98
C ARG A 494 -15.06 -11.52 9.15
N VAL A 495 -15.22 -10.55 8.23
CA VAL A 495 -14.57 -9.24 8.34
C VAL A 495 -15.00 -8.51 9.61
N SER A 496 -16.29 -8.45 9.92
CA SER A 496 -16.78 -7.83 11.16
C SER A 496 -16.19 -8.50 12.40
N HIS A 497 -16.09 -9.85 12.42
CA HIS A 497 -15.47 -10.56 13.54
C HIS A 497 -14.00 -10.18 13.75
N LEU A 498 -13.21 -10.08 12.67
CA LEU A 498 -11.83 -9.61 12.75
C LEU A 498 -11.73 -8.21 13.36
N LEU A 499 -12.52 -7.27 12.83
CA LEU A 499 -12.41 -5.85 13.18
C LEU A 499 -13.06 -5.49 14.53
N GLN A 500 -14.08 -6.21 14.95
CA GLN A 500 -14.86 -5.89 16.16
C GLN A 500 -14.59 -6.82 17.35
N THR A 501 -13.98 -7.97 17.10
CA THR A 501 -13.73 -8.97 18.16
C THR A 501 -12.25 -9.32 18.26
N GLU A 502 -11.64 -9.84 17.19
CA GLU A 502 -10.27 -10.35 17.26
C GLU A 502 -9.23 -9.23 17.38
N TRP A 503 -9.44 -8.12 16.67
CA TRP A 503 -8.52 -6.95 16.66
C TRP A 503 -9.10 -5.75 17.40
N ARG A 504 -9.79 -6.04 18.50
CA ARG A 504 -10.33 -5.06 19.47
C ARG A 504 -9.89 -5.42 20.86
N THR A 505 -9.70 -4.40 21.67
CA THR A 505 -9.43 -4.57 23.10
C THR A 505 -10.65 -4.19 23.90
N HIS A 506 -11.21 -5.17 24.62
CA HIS A 506 -12.29 -4.94 25.59
C HIS A 506 -12.11 -5.92 26.73
N GLU A 507 -11.63 -5.43 27.88
CA GLU A 507 -11.29 -6.25 29.03
C GLU A 507 -11.81 -5.63 30.34
N THR A 508 -12.12 -6.49 31.33
CA THR A 508 -12.50 -6.07 32.66
C THR A 508 -11.64 -6.80 33.70
N HIS A 509 -11.03 -6.05 34.59
CA HIS A 509 -10.14 -6.57 35.62
C HIS A 509 -10.50 -6.02 37.00
N ASN A 510 -10.40 -6.88 38.04
CA ASN A 510 -10.42 -6.40 39.41
C ASN A 510 -9.14 -5.62 39.71
N ILE A 511 -9.25 -4.52 40.45
CA ILE A 511 -8.12 -3.67 40.82
C ILE A 511 -8.02 -3.60 42.35
N ARG A 512 -6.78 -3.74 42.88
CA ARG A 512 -6.47 -3.69 44.31
C ARG A 512 -5.18 -2.90 44.53
N LYS A 513 -5.00 -2.37 45.75
CA LYS A 513 -3.73 -1.75 46.15
C LYS A 513 -2.56 -2.72 46.01
N GLY A 514 -1.41 -2.20 45.61
CA GLY A 514 -0.20 -3.00 45.46
C GLY A 514 -0.21 -3.95 44.27
N GLN A 515 -1.30 -3.99 43.46
CA GLN A 515 -1.40 -4.77 42.24
C GLN A 515 -1.40 -3.85 41.02
N THR A 516 -0.72 -4.28 39.94
CA THR A 516 -0.75 -3.62 38.63
C THR A 516 -1.48 -4.52 37.63
N VAL A 517 -2.57 -4.04 37.09
CA VAL A 517 -3.23 -4.68 35.94
C VAL A 517 -2.39 -4.36 34.70
N ARG A 518 -2.02 -5.39 33.96
CA ARG A 518 -1.25 -5.26 32.70
C ARG A 518 -2.06 -5.82 31.55
N ILE A 519 -2.23 -5.02 30.51
CA ILE A 519 -3.02 -5.35 29.32
C ILE A 519 -2.16 -5.06 28.08
N ARG A 520 -2.16 -5.99 27.14
CA ARG A 520 -1.65 -5.73 25.79
C ARG A 520 -2.81 -5.38 24.87
N GLY A 521 -3.07 -4.08 24.74
CA GLY A 521 -4.18 -3.56 23.94
C GLY A 521 -3.76 -3.09 22.55
N PHE A 522 -4.67 -3.17 21.58
CA PHE A 522 -4.48 -2.55 20.27
C PHE A 522 -4.34 -1.03 20.42
N LYS A 523 -3.42 -0.43 19.67
CA LYS A 523 -3.17 1.01 19.76
C LYS A 523 -4.36 1.81 19.24
N GLY A 524 -4.77 2.83 19.99
CA GLY A 524 -5.94 3.64 19.64
C GLY A 524 -6.48 4.47 20.80
N ASN A 525 -7.70 4.94 20.64
CA ASN A 525 -8.43 5.67 21.66
C ASN A 525 -9.24 4.71 22.51
N TYR A 526 -9.30 5.00 23.79
CA TYR A 526 -9.91 4.13 24.80
C TYR A 526 -10.81 4.90 25.74
N LYS A 527 -11.73 4.14 26.36
CA LYS A 527 -12.45 4.51 27.59
C LYS A 527 -12.04 3.56 28.70
N LEU A 528 -11.67 4.14 29.84
CA LEU A 528 -11.54 3.46 31.12
C LEU A 528 -12.80 3.72 31.92
N ARG A 529 -13.51 2.68 32.35
CA ARG A 529 -14.60 2.78 33.32
C ARG A 529 -14.19 2.17 34.64
N VAL A 530 -14.20 2.97 35.68
CA VAL A 530 -14.04 2.48 37.08
C VAL A 530 -15.41 2.05 37.58
N LYS A 531 -15.52 0.80 38.04
CA LYS A 531 -16.77 0.20 38.48
C LYS A 531 -16.67 -0.22 39.95
N HIS A 532 -17.74 0.02 40.71
CA HIS A 532 -17.93 -0.50 42.06
C HIS A 532 -19.21 -1.35 42.10
N ASN A 533 -19.09 -2.63 42.50
CA ASN A 533 -20.18 -3.60 42.48
C ASN A 533 -20.92 -3.66 41.11
N GLY A 534 -20.19 -3.58 40.03
CA GLY A 534 -20.71 -3.60 38.65
C GLY A 534 -21.24 -2.27 38.12
N HIS A 535 -21.42 -1.25 38.95
CA HIS A 535 -21.89 0.08 38.56
C HIS A 535 -20.71 1.00 38.19
N VAL A 536 -20.81 1.72 37.06
CA VAL A 536 -19.82 2.71 36.66
C VAL A 536 -19.86 3.90 37.62
N ILE A 537 -18.75 4.19 38.28
CA ILE A 537 -18.57 5.36 39.15
C ILE A 537 -17.74 6.47 38.53
N HIS A 538 -17.01 6.15 37.44
CA HIS A 538 -16.26 7.13 36.66
C HIS A 538 -15.95 6.59 35.27
N GLU A 539 -15.86 7.49 34.29
CA GLU A 539 -15.41 7.21 32.91
C GLU A 539 -14.35 8.24 32.49
N GLU A 540 -13.22 7.76 31.96
CA GLU A 540 -12.10 8.58 31.49
C GLU A 540 -11.69 8.13 30.10
N SER A 541 -11.33 9.07 29.22
CA SER A 541 -10.81 8.79 27.88
C SER A 541 -9.30 8.92 27.86
N PHE A 542 -8.61 7.97 27.23
CA PHE A 542 -7.16 8.02 27.07
C PHE A 542 -6.72 7.45 25.71
N TYR A 543 -5.45 7.66 25.37
CA TYR A 543 -4.84 7.16 24.14
C TYR A 543 -3.74 6.16 24.46
N LEU A 544 -3.83 4.95 23.88
CA LEU A 544 -2.79 3.94 23.92
C LEU A 544 -1.94 4.04 22.66
N GLY A 545 -0.73 4.56 22.80
CA GLY A 545 0.20 4.78 21.70
C GLY A 545 1.35 3.79 21.65
N TYR A 546 2.39 4.14 20.89
CA TYR A 546 3.62 3.33 20.76
C TYR A 546 4.44 3.25 22.04
N LYS A 547 4.32 4.24 22.93
CA LYS A 547 5.02 4.26 24.23
C LYS A 547 4.27 3.53 25.32
N GLY A 548 3.06 2.98 25.02
CA GLY A 548 2.15 2.44 26.02
C GLY A 548 1.33 3.54 26.70
N ALA A 549 0.67 3.18 27.79
CA ALA A 549 -0.03 4.09 28.71
C ALA A 549 0.05 3.55 30.15
N ASP A 550 0.22 4.45 31.11
CA ASP A 550 0.23 4.12 32.55
C ASP A 550 -0.87 4.92 33.25
N LEU A 551 -1.87 4.23 33.79
CA LEU A 551 -3.02 4.84 34.44
C LEU A 551 -2.97 4.62 35.96
N LYS A 552 -2.96 5.72 36.71
CA LYS A 552 -3.04 5.70 38.17
C LYS A 552 -4.40 6.23 38.62
N VAL A 553 -5.22 5.38 39.22
CA VAL A 553 -6.58 5.69 39.69
C VAL A 553 -6.53 6.04 41.17
N SER A 554 -7.02 7.21 41.55
CA SER A 554 -7.11 7.65 42.93
C SER A 554 -8.58 7.70 43.38
N LEU A 555 -8.87 7.04 44.50
CA LEU A 555 -10.21 6.97 45.10
C LEU A 555 -10.25 7.64 46.48
N THR A 556 -11.33 8.38 46.72
CA THR A 556 -11.69 8.98 48.02
C THR A 556 -13.08 8.54 48.44
N GLY A 557 -13.51 8.93 49.63
CA GLY A 557 -14.79 8.58 50.20
C GLY A 557 -14.72 7.37 51.16
N SER A 558 -15.79 6.59 51.26
CA SER A 558 -15.85 5.37 52.08
C SER A 558 -15.82 4.12 51.21
N ASN A 559 -15.55 2.95 51.81
CA ASN A 559 -15.62 1.67 51.10
C ASN A 559 -17.02 1.32 50.55
N SER A 560 -18.08 1.87 51.16
CA SER A 560 -19.45 1.72 50.67
C SER A 560 -19.86 2.75 49.60
N SER A 561 -19.17 3.89 49.55
CA SER A 561 -19.42 4.97 48.59
C SER A 561 -18.11 5.60 48.11
N PRO A 562 -17.36 4.87 47.29
CA PRO A 562 -16.11 5.37 46.74
C PRO A 562 -16.37 6.37 45.60
N HIS A 563 -15.50 7.37 45.48
CA HIS A 563 -15.47 8.33 44.35
C HIS A 563 -14.08 8.39 43.73
N VAL A 564 -14.02 8.45 42.42
CA VAL A 564 -12.75 8.71 41.70
C VAL A 564 -12.41 10.18 41.88
N SER A 565 -11.30 10.48 42.54
CA SER A 565 -10.82 11.85 42.72
C SER A 565 -9.91 12.28 41.59
N GLN A 566 -9.18 11.35 40.99
CA GLN A 566 -8.25 11.63 39.92
C GLN A 566 -7.88 10.38 39.12
N ILE A 567 -7.64 10.53 37.80
CA ILE A 567 -6.92 9.54 36.98
C ILE A 567 -5.73 10.27 36.35
N LEU A 568 -4.52 9.80 36.62
CA LEU A 568 -3.31 10.27 35.95
C LEU A 568 -3.01 9.35 34.78
N VAL A 569 -2.77 9.95 33.62
CA VAL A 569 -2.35 9.25 32.39
C VAL A 569 -0.89 9.64 32.12
N GLY A 570 0.02 8.64 32.19
CA GLY A 570 1.46 8.80 31.99
C GLY A 570 1.97 8.20 30.67
#